data_ec9bc98ff0d6b8bf9bf84a269d4f8ae6
#
_entry.id   ec9bc98ff0d6b8bf9bf84a269d4f8ae6
#
_cell.length_a   1.000
_cell.length_b   1.000
_cell.length_c   1.000
_cell.angle_alpha   90.00
_cell.angle_beta   90.00
_cell.angle_gamma   90.00
#
_symmetry.space_group_name_H-M   'P 1'
#
loop_
_entity.id
_entity.type
_entity.pdbx_description
1 polymer ?
#
loop_
_entity_poly.entity_id
_entity_poly.type
_entity_poly.pdbx_seq_one_letter_code
_entity_poly.pdbx_strand_id
1 'polypeptide(L)'
;MTDSPASARGSLPADPNDLSVTVVDGYVDEPAHFGVPPYLSTYPRYTAGALVDAGVPESQITYHTIDELRDDRGKHADVADADLMVYVGGMTVPGKYVGGTPAEPDEVRELGWTADGVTLLGGPVRFGVGEENAGAQETRRDDL
;
A
#
# COMPACT_ATOMS: atom_id res chain seq x y z
N MET A 1 23.97 -27.95 9.79
CA MET A 1 23.92 -26.89 8.78
C MET A 1 22.70 -27.18 7.92
N THR A 2 21.52 -26.75 8.38
CA THR A 2 20.26 -26.92 7.68
C THR A 2 19.98 -25.62 6.95
N ASP A 3 20.25 -25.64 5.62
CA ASP A 3 19.68 -24.65 4.71
C ASP A 3 18.16 -24.74 4.81
N SER A 4 17.56 -23.78 5.48
CA SER A 4 16.14 -23.52 5.33
C SER A 4 15.96 -22.97 3.91
N PRO A 5 15.20 -23.63 3.04
CA PRO A 5 14.87 -23.01 1.77
C PRO A 5 14.09 -21.74 2.11
N ALA A 6 14.63 -20.59 1.71
CA ALA A 6 13.83 -19.38 1.62
C ALA A 6 12.58 -19.80 0.81
N SER A 7 11.44 -19.81 1.48
CA SER A 7 10.15 -20.05 0.85
C SER A 7 10.11 -19.11 -0.36
N ALA A 8 10.04 -19.66 -1.55
CA ALA A 8 9.85 -18.89 -2.76
C ALA A 8 8.48 -18.23 -2.62
N ARG A 9 8.44 -17.00 -2.13
CA ARG A 9 7.27 -16.13 -2.21
C ARG A 9 6.94 -16.07 -3.70
N GLY A 10 5.67 -16.27 -4.02
CA GLY A 10 5.16 -16.63 -5.31
C GLY A 10 5.83 -15.94 -6.51
N SER A 11 6.01 -16.69 -7.57
CA SER A 11 6.36 -16.13 -8.88
C SER A 11 5.10 -15.50 -9.47
N LEU A 12 5.21 -14.29 -10.00
CA LEU A 12 4.10 -13.68 -10.71
C LEU A 12 3.71 -14.53 -11.94
N PRO A 13 2.41 -14.61 -12.27
CA PRO A 13 1.96 -15.18 -13.53
C PRO A 13 2.67 -14.54 -14.72
N ALA A 14 2.96 -15.33 -15.75
CA ALA A 14 3.61 -14.83 -16.97
C ALA A 14 2.65 -14.02 -17.85
N ASP A 15 1.36 -14.33 -17.80
CA ASP A 15 0.32 -13.59 -18.52
C ASP A 15 -0.32 -12.56 -17.57
N PRO A 16 -0.29 -11.26 -17.92
CA PRO A 16 -0.96 -10.24 -17.13
C PRO A 16 -2.46 -10.47 -16.93
N ASN A 17 -3.11 -11.19 -17.84
CA ASN A 17 -4.53 -11.51 -17.70
C ASN A 17 -4.84 -12.45 -16.53
N ASP A 18 -3.86 -13.19 -16.06
CA ASP A 18 -4.00 -14.13 -14.95
C ASP A 18 -3.54 -13.50 -13.61
N LEU A 19 -3.03 -12.26 -13.64
CA LEU A 19 -2.46 -11.61 -12.48
C LEU A 19 -3.54 -10.95 -11.61
N SER A 20 -3.70 -11.41 -10.37
CA SER A 20 -4.51 -10.74 -9.35
C SER A 20 -3.68 -9.71 -8.59
N VAL A 21 -4.20 -8.50 -8.47
CA VAL A 21 -3.46 -7.39 -7.83
C VAL A 21 -4.32 -6.71 -6.78
N THR A 22 -3.74 -6.50 -5.60
CA THR A 22 -4.31 -5.62 -4.58
C THR A 22 -3.46 -4.37 -4.44
N VAL A 23 -4.07 -3.20 -4.66
CA VAL A 23 -3.44 -1.90 -4.43
C VAL A 23 -3.89 -1.38 -3.07
N VAL A 24 -2.95 -1.18 -2.16
CA VAL A 24 -3.20 -0.61 -0.84
C VAL A 24 -2.74 0.84 -0.81
N ASP A 25 -3.68 1.73 -0.51
CA ASP A 25 -3.41 3.15 -0.30
C ASP A 25 -3.09 3.41 1.17
N GLY A 26 -1.83 3.67 1.46
CA GLY A 26 -1.32 3.97 2.80
C GLY A 26 -1.61 5.40 3.26
N TYR A 27 -2.27 6.21 2.46
CA TYR A 27 -2.80 7.51 2.89
C TYR A 27 -4.12 7.31 3.62
N VAL A 28 -4.56 8.32 4.33
CA VAL A 28 -5.85 8.28 5.04
C VAL A 28 -6.98 8.69 4.12
N ASP A 29 -8.18 8.18 4.41
CA ASP A 29 -9.43 8.65 3.83
C ASP A 29 -9.86 9.96 4.50
N GLU A 30 -9.40 11.09 3.97
CA GLU A 30 -9.79 12.40 4.50
C GLU A 30 -11.22 12.76 4.07
N PRO A 31 -12.16 12.89 5.02
CA PRO A 31 -13.50 13.35 4.70
C PRO A 31 -13.48 14.80 4.21
N ALA A 32 -14.42 15.14 3.35
CA ALA A 32 -14.64 16.53 2.94
C ALA A 32 -15.08 17.37 4.14
N HIS A 33 -14.37 18.44 4.45
CA HIS A 33 -14.73 19.44 5.44
C HIS A 33 -14.91 20.80 4.77
N PHE A 34 -15.85 21.60 5.21
CA PHE A 34 -16.14 23.00 4.84
C PHE A 34 -15.26 23.57 3.71
N GLY A 35 -15.62 23.23 2.45
CA GLY A 35 -14.92 23.75 1.27
C GLY A 35 -13.57 23.09 0.94
N VAL A 36 -13.14 22.10 1.72
CA VAL A 36 -11.99 21.26 1.40
C VAL A 36 -12.52 19.97 0.76
N PRO A 37 -12.16 19.67 -0.49
CA PRO A 37 -12.56 18.43 -1.12
C PRO A 37 -11.92 17.23 -0.39
N PRO A 38 -12.51 16.02 -0.47
CA PRO A 38 -11.90 14.83 0.07
C PRO A 38 -10.51 14.63 -0.56
N TYR A 39 -9.56 14.18 0.25
CA TYR A 39 -8.24 13.84 -0.26
C TYR A 39 -8.35 12.60 -1.14
N LEU A 40 -7.91 12.73 -2.38
CA LEU A 40 -7.84 11.63 -3.33
C LEU A 40 -6.37 11.41 -3.69
N SER A 41 -5.82 10.30 -3.24
CA SER A 41 -4.46 9.92 -3.60
C SER A 41 -4.36 9.68 -5.11
N THR A 42 -3.36 10.29 -5.74
CA THR A 42 -3.11 10.13 -7.17
C THR A 42 -2.24 8.92 -7.48
N TYR A 43 -1.39 8.52 -6.55
CA TYR A 43 -0.45 7.40 -6.75
C TYR A 43 -1.14 6.05 -6.98
N PRO A 44 -2.13 5.63 -6.19
CA PRO A 44 -2.86 4.40 -6.46
C PRO A 44 -3.54 4.40 -7.82
N ARG A 45 -4.06 5.54 -8.27
CA ARG A 45 -4.70 5.67 -9.59
C ARG A 45 -3.70 5.49 -10.73
N TYR A 46 -2.52 6.10 -10.62
CA TYR A 46 -1.45 5.90 -11.60
C TYR A 46 -0.98 4.45 -11.61
N THR A 47 -0.89 3.82 -10.44
CA THR A 47 -0.55 2.40 -10.31
C THR A 47 -1.58 1.53 -11.02
N ALA A 48 -2.87 1.73 -10.72
CA ALA A 48 -3.94 0.97 -11.35
C ALA A 48 -3.96 1.19 -12.87
N GLY A 49 -3.80 2.44 -13.35
CA GLY A 49 -3.71 2.76 -14.76
C GLY A 49 -2.54 2.05 -15.45
N ALA A 50 -1.37 2.04 -14.84
CA ALA A 50 -0.19 1.36 -15.37
C ALA A 50 -0.38 -0.16 -15.45
N LEU A 51 -1.07 -0.77 -14.48
CA LEU A 51 -1.42 -2.19 -14.49
C LEU A 51 -2.37 -2.53 -15.65
N VAL A 52 -3.40 -1.70 -15.85
CA VAL A 52 -4.34 -1.86 -16.99
C VAL A 52 -3.61 -1.71 -18.31
N ASP A 53 -2.75 -0.71 -18.45
CA ASP A 53 -1.93 -0.50 -19.66
C ASP A 53 -0.97 -1.68 -19.91
N ALA A 54 -0.53 -2.35 -18.85
CA ALA A 54 0.29 -3.56 -18.94
C ALA A 54 -0.51 -4.83 -19.26
N GLY A 55 -1.84 -4.75 -19.34
CA GLY A 55 -2.73 -5.84 -19.71
C GLY A 55 -3.43 -6.54 -18.56
N VAL A 56 -3.33 -6.04 -17.32
CA VAL A 56 -4.10 -6.58 -16.20
C VAL A 56 -5.55 -6.14 -16.32
N PRO A 57 -6.53 -7.07 -16.33
CA PRO A 57 -7.94 -6.70 -16.36
C PRO A 57 -8.34 -5.90 -15.12
N GLU A 58 -9.17 -4.87 -15.29
CA GLU A 58 -9.67 -4.06 -14.16
C GLU A 58 -10.37 -4.93 -13.09
N SER A 59 -11.05 -6.00 -13.51
CA SER A 59 -11.73 -6.93 -12.60
C SER A 59 -10.78 -7.74 -11.72
N GLN A 60 -9.49 -7.73 -12.01
CA GLN A 60 -8.43 -8.39 -11.26
C GLN A 60 -7.66 -7.42 -10.34
N ILE A 61 -8.04 -6.14 -10.36
CA ILE A 61 -7.41 -5.11 -9.53
C ILE A 61 -8.37 -4.75 -8.40
N THR A 62 -7.98 -5.07 -7.16
CA THR A 62 -8.69 -4.66 -5.96
C THR A 62 -7.99 -3.46 -5.34
N TYR A 63 -8.75 -2.52 -4.78
CA TYR A 63 -8.23 -1.33 -4.13
C TYR A 63 -8.77 -1.23 -2.71
N HIS A 64 -7.88 -0.99 -1.76
CA HIS A 64 -8.22 -0.71 -0.38
C HIS A 64 -7.42 0.47 0.16
N THR A 65 -8.07 1.27 0.99
CA THR A 65 -7.36 2.24 1.81
C THR A 65 -6.89 1.59 3.12
N ILE A 66 -5.89 2.19 3.75
CA ILE A 66 -5.44 1.70 5.05
C ILE A 66 -6.55 1.78 6.11
N ASP A 67 -7.40 2.80 6.05
CA ASP A 67 -8.52 2.95 6.99
C ASP A 67 -9.55 1.83 6.80
N GLU A 68 -9.86 1.45 5.55
CA GLU A 68 -10.73 0.30 5.30
C GLU A 68 -10.17 -1.01 5.86
N LEU A 69 -8.85 -1.21 5.75
CA LEU A 69 -8.19 -2.41 6.28
C LEU A 69 -8.13 -2.42 7.81
N ARG A 70 -8.08 -1.24 8.45
CA ARG A 70 -8.19 -1.10 9.91
C ARG A 70 -9.58 -1.43 10.42
N ASP A 71 -10.61 -0.99 9.68
CA ASP A 71 -12.00 -1.15 10.07
C ASP A 71 -12.54 -2.56 9.79
N ASP A 72 -12.06 -3.21 8.74
CA ASP A 72 -12.55 -4.52 8.30
C ASP A 72 -11.40 -5.51 8.03
N ARG A 73 -11.13 -6.35 9.02
CA ARG A 73 -10.14 -7.42 8.91
C ARG A 73 -10.49 -8.48 7.84
N GLY A 74 -11.75 -8.58 7.42
CA GLY A 74 -12.16 -9.48 6.35
C GLY A 74 -11.51 -9.12 5.01
N LYS A 75 -11.23 -7.85 4.78
CA LYS A 75 -10.55 -7.35 3.57
C LYS A 75 -9.07 -7.74 3.48
N HIS A 76 -8.47 -8.17 4.60
CA HIS A 76 -7.11 -8.71 4.57
C HIS A 76 -6.99 -10.00 3.75
N ALA A 77 -8.10 -10.70 3.48
CA ALA A 77 -8.11 -11.85 2.58
C ALA A 77 -7.73 -11.45 1.14
N ASP A 78 -8.19 -10.29 0.67
CA ASP A 78 -7.85 -9.78 -0.66
C ASP A 78 -6.35 -9.50 -0.78
N VAL A 79 -5.71 -9.09 0.33
CA VAL A 79 -4.26 -8.88 0.38
C VAL A 79 -3.52 -10.22 0.38
N ALA A 80 -4.02 -11.21 1.15
CA ALA A 80 -3.40 -12.52 1.27
C ALA A 80 -3.45 -13.29 -0.07
N ASP A 81 -4.59 -13.23 -0.74
CA ASP A 81 -4.86 -14.03 -1.95
C ASP A 81 -4.30 -13.40 -3.24
N ALA A 82 -3.82 -12.15 -3.20
CA ALA A 82 -3.27 -11.48 -4.36
C ALA A 82 -1.89 -12.04 -4.77
N ASP A 83 -1.66 -12.20 -6.08
CA ASP A 83 -0.33 -12.52 -6.63
C ASP A 83 0.63 -11.35 -6.46
N LEU A 84 0.10 -10.13 -6.51
CA LEU A 84 0.85 -8.89 -6.34
C LEU A 84 0.11 -7.93 -5.41
N MET A 85 0.75 -7.54 -4.32
CA MET A 85 0.33 -6.39 -3.52
C MET A 85 1.19 -5.18 -3.88
N VAL A 86 0.56 -4.09 -4.29
CA VAL A 86 1.23 -2.79 -4.47
C VAL A 86 0.83 -1.89 -3.31
N TYR A 87 1.76 -1.65 -2.41
CA TYR A 87 1.56 -0.79 -1.26
C TYR A 87 2.08 0.61 -1.55
N VAL A 88 1.19 1.60 -1.52
CA VAL A 88 1.55 3.01 -1.70
C VAL A 88 1.67 3.65 -0.33
N GLY A 89 2.88 3.70 0.20
CA GLY A 89 3.16 4.29 1.50
C GLY A 89 3.10 5.82 1.45
N GLY A 90 2.24 6.40 2.29
CA GLY A 90 2.16 7.82 2.53
C GLY A 90 3.18 8.30 3.54
N MET A 91 3.19 9.59 3.78
CA MET A 91 3.94 10.23 4.86
C MET A 91 3.07 11.23 5.57
N THR A 92 3.25 11.36 6.87
CA THR A 92 2.56 12.37 7.64
C THR A 92 3.09 13.76 7.28
N VAL A 93 2.18 14.65 6.88
CA VAL A 93 2.50 16.07 6.69
C VAL A 93 1.76 16.85 7.75
N PRO A 94 2.46 17.56 8.67
CA PRO A 94 1.81 18.31 9.74
C PRO A 94 0.74 19.27 9.19
N GLY A 95 -0.45 19.25 9.80
CA GLY A 95 -1.57 20.09 9.41
C GLY A 95 -2.31 19.69 8.13
N LYS A 96 -1.88 18.63 7.44
CA LYS A 96 -2.54 18.16 6.23
C LYS A 96 -3.68 17.17 6.51
N TYR A 97 -3.50 16.32 7.50
CA TYR A 97 -4.50 15.33 7.89
C TYR A 97 -5.23 15.78 9.15
N VAL A 98 -6.55 15.83 9.07
CA VAL A 98 -7.41 16.34 10.16
C VAL A 98 -7.99 15.19 10.98
N GLY A 99 -8.22 14.04 10.38
CA GLY A 99 -9.00 12.97 10.99
C GLY A 99 -8.35 11.59 10.99
N GLY A 100 -7.13 11.44 10.45
CA GLY A 100 -6.55 10.11 10.33
C GLY A 100 -5.03 10.09 10.37
N THR A 101 -4.48 8.90 10.50
CA THR A 101 -3.03 8.65 10.48
C THR A 101 -2.68 7.80 9.26
N PRO A 102 -1.75 8.23 8.40
CA PRO A 102 -1.23 7.38 7.33
C PRO A 102 -0.73 6.05 7.88
N ALA A 103 -0.59 5.07 7.01
CA ALA A 103 -0.10 3.75 7.39
C ALA A 103 1.26 3.83 8.11
N GLU A 104 1.32 3.15 9.23
CA GLU A 104 2.52 3.07 10.05
C GLU A 104 3.43 1.92 9.59
N PRO A 105 4.74 1.95 9.90
CA PRO A 105 5.68 0.90 9.50
C PRO A 105 5.27 -0.51 9.90
N ASP A 106 4.68 -0.66 11.10
CA ASP A 106 4.25 -1.96 11.59
C ASP A 106 3.06 -2.50 10.78
N GLU A 107 2.14 -1.64 10.34
CA GLU A 107 1.03 -2.01 9.47
C GLU A 107 1.54 -2.43 8.09
N VAL A 108 2.54 -1.72 7.55
CA VAL A 108 3.18 -2.09 6.28
C VAL A 108 3.82 -3.47 6.37
N ARG A 109 4.51 -3.76 7.49
CA ARG A 109 5.11 -5.08 7.73
C ARG A 109 4.04 -6.16 7.90
N GLU A 110 2.99 -5.89 8.69
CA GLU A 110 1.90 -6.85 8.90
C GLU A 110 1.27 -7.25 7.57
N LEU A 111 0.93 -6.28 6.72
CA LEU A 111 0.36 -6.55 5.41
C LEU A 111 1.36 -7.26 4.48
N GLY A 112 2.63 -6.87 4.51
CA GLY A 112 3.68 -7.54 3.73
C GLY A 112 3.92 -9.00 4.15
N TRP A 113 3.65 -9.35 5.41
CA TRP A 113 3.70 -10.74 5.87
C TRP A 113 2.41 -11.50 5.58
N THR A 114 1.28 -10.79 5.51
CA THR A 114 -0.02 -11.38 5.18
C THR A 114 -0.07 -11.78 3.70
N ALA A 115 0.58 -11.02 2.81
CA ALA A 115 0.59 -11.29 1.39
C ALA A 115 1.40 -12.56 1.06
N ASP A 116 0.75 -13.55 0.43
CA ASP A 116 1.41 -14.76 -0.06
C ASP A 116 2.19 -14.51 -1.35
N GLY A 117 1.79 -13.50 -2.11
CA GLY A 117 2.40 -13.09 -3.36
C GLY A 117 3.59 -12.14 -3.23
N VAL A 118 3.86 -11.41 -4.30
CA VAL A 118 4.93 -10.40 -4.35
C VAL A 118 4.41 -9.09 -3.77
N THR A 119 5.22 -8.42 -2.94
CA THR A 119 4.92 -7.09 -2.40
C THR A 119 5.82 -6.04 -3.02
N LEU A 120 5.22 -5.00 -3.59
CA LEU A 120 5.88 -3.78 -4.04
C LEU A 120 5.54 -2.61 -3.12
N LEU A 121 6.55 -2.04 -2.49
CA LEU A 121 6.40 -0.80 -1.72
C LEU A 121 6.78 0.40 -2.58
N GLY A 122 5.85 1.32 -2.73
CA GLY A 122 6.02 2.57 -3.45
C GLY A 122 5.56 3.78 -2.63
N GLY A 123 5.57 4.95 -3.26
CA GLY A 123 5.09 6.19 -2.67
C GLY A 123 6.16 7.01 -1.95
N PRO A 124 5.78 8.15 -1.35
CA PRO A 124 6.70 9.08 -0.70
C PRO A 124 7.54 8.49 0.44
N VAL A 125 7.02 7.49 1.14
CA VAL A 125 7.75 6.79 2.22
C VAL A 125 9.12 6.27 1.78
N ARG A 126 9.30 5.98 0.48
CA ARG A 126 10.57 5.51 -0.09
C ARG A 126 11.72 6.49 0.04
N PHE A 127 11.40 7.78 0.08
CA PHE A 127 12.43 8.81 0.05
C PHE A 127 12.96 9.14 1.43
N GLY A 128 12.32 8.62 2.48
CA GLY A 128 12.58 9.00 3.85
C GLY A 128 12.23 10.48 4.10
N VAL A 129 12.15 10.87 5.32
CA VAL A 129 12.05 12.27 5.71
C VAL A 129 13.23 12.54 6.61
N GLY A 130 14.06 13.52 6.25
CA GLY A 130 15.21 13.89 7.07
C GLY A 130 14.77 14.42 8.44
N GLU A 131 15.62 14.23 9.45
CA GLU A 131 15.38 14.62 10.86
C GLU A 131 15.08 16.12 11.04
N GLU A 132 15.28 16.93 10.01
CA GLU A 132 15.14 18.39 10.08
C GLU A 132 13.71 18.91 9.92
N ASN A 133 12.76 18.06 9.53
CA ASN A 133 11.36 18.46 9.42
C ASN A 133 10.63 18.20 10.75
N ALA A 134 10.82 19.10 11.69
CA ALA A 134 10.17 19.07 12.99
C ALA A 134 8.65 18.88 12.85
N GLY A 135 8.14 17.73 13.28
CA GLY A 135 6.72 17.40 13.33
C GLY A 135 6.23 16.34 12.34
N ALA A 136 7.08 15.83 11.47
CA ALA A 136 6.76 14.64 10.69
C ALA A 136 7.11 13.39 11.51
N GLN A 137 6.22 12.43 11.57
CA GLN A 137 6.55 11.12 12.10
C GLN A 137 7.45 10.42 11.08
N GLU A 138 8.72 10.22 11.44
CA GLU A 138 9.69 9.65 10.53
C GLU A 138 9.48 8.16 10.39
N THR A 139 9.15 7.75 9.17
CA THR A 139 9.32 6.37 8.76
C THR A 139 10.66 6.26 8.06
N ARG A 140 11.64 5.65 8.70
CA ARG A 140 12.92 5.38 8.06
C ARG A 140 12.78 4.18 7.12
N ARG A 141 13.49 4.22 6.00
CA ARG A 141 13.55 3.10 5.06
C ARG A 141 14.00 1.80 5.74
N ASP A 142 14.85 1.92 6.76
CA ASP A 142 15.38 0.78 7.52
C ASP A 142 14.33 0.20 8.49
N ASP A 143 13.18 0.87 8.67
CA ASP A 143 12.07 0.42 9.49
C ASP A 143 11.05 -0.43 8.71
N LEU A 144 11.24 -0.57 7.38
CA LEU A 144 10.38 -1.32 6.43
C LEU A 144 11.12 -2.59 5.87
#